data_586138843e2f171f9a31a6d8a87502f5
#
_entry.id   586138843e2f171f9a31a6d8a87502f5
#
_cell.length_a   1.000
_cell.length_b   1.000
_cell.length_c   1.000
_cell.angle_alpha   90.00
_cell.angle_beta   90.00
_cell.angle_gamma   90.00
#
_symmetry.space_group_name_H-M   'P 1'
#
loop_
_entity.id
_entity.type
_entity.pdbx_description
1 polymer ?
#
loop_
_entity_poly.entity_id
_entity_poly.type
_entity_poly.pdbx_seq_one_letter_code
_entity_poly.pdbx_strand_id
1 'polypeptide(L)'
;MTLRLLTHTAGLPANQRLILTLYAAHPTDRAGTVSKTAAELAEVLGMSPTVFSRTRRQLVEAGWLEESERLGHIRYYRLSPKATGEEVVVPLRRAT
;
A
#
# COMPACT_ATOMS: atom_id res chain seq x y z
N MET A 1 0.31 -10.34 -10.41
CA MET A 1 -0.01 -9.40 -9.31
C MET A 1 0.40 -7.96 -9.62
N THR A 2 1.69 -7.77 -9.89
CA THR A 2 2.20 -6.42 -10.14
C THR A 2 1.56 -5.73 -11.33
N LEU A 3 1.39 -6.45 -12.43
CA LEU A 3 0.76 -5.88 -13.62
C LEU A 3 -0.67 -5.46 -13.34
N ARG A 4 -1.40 -6.27 -12.59
CA ARG A 4 -2.77 -5.96 -12.22
C ARG A 4 -2.83 -4.70 -11.36
N LEU A 5 -1.90 -4.58 -10.41
CA LEU A 5 -1.82 -3.40 -9.55
C LEU A 5 -1.55 -2.15 -10.40
N LEU A 6 -0.60 -2.22 -11.32
CA LEU A 6 -0.27 -1.09 -12.18
C LEU A 6 -1.47 -0.65 -13.01
N THR A 7 -2.21 -1.60 -13.55
CA THR A 7 -3.40 -1.29 -14.33
C THR A 7 -4.48 -0.67 -13.45
N HIS A 8 -4.67 -1.23 -12.27
CA HIS A 8 -5.72 -0.80 -11.34
C HIS A 8 -5.47 0.61 -10.82
N THR A 9 -4.21 1.02 -10.74
CA THR A 9 -3.83 2.32 -10.19
C THR A 9 -3.43 3.33 -11.27
N ALA A 10 -3.80 3.08 -12.52
CA ALA A 10 -3.34 3.90 -13.64
C ALA A 10 -3.70 5.39 -13.49
N GLY A 11 -4.79 5.70 -12.80
CA GLY A 11 -5.21 7.09 -12.61
C GLY A 11 -4.54 7.81 -11.46
N LEU A 12 -3.68 7.14 -10.70
CA LEU A 12 -3.05 7.76 -9.53
C LEU A 12 -1.77 8.50 -9.92
N PRO A 13 -1.37 9.51 -9.11
CA PRO A 13 -0.08 10.18 -9.32
C PRO A 13 1.09 9.20 -9.24
N ALA A 14 2.17 9.54 -9.92
CA ALA A 14 3.32 8.65 -10.03
C ALA A 14 3.90 8.24 -8.68
N ASN A 15 4.05 9.17 -7.73
CA ASN A 15 4.61 8.84 -6.43
C ASN A 15 3.74 7.85 -5.67
N GLN A 16 2.42 7.98 -5.80
CA GLN A 16 1.50 7.05 -5.15
C GLN A 16 1.66 5.65 -5.76
N ARG A 17 1.77 5.57 -7.08
CA ARG A 17 1.95 4.29 -7.75
C ARG A 17 3.27 3.64 -7.40
N LEU A 18 4.33 4.45 -7.26
CA LEU A 18 5.63 3.93 -6.85
C LEU A 18 5.56 3.29 -5.47
N ILE A 19 4.92 3.96 -4.52
CA ILE A 19 4.79 3.43 -3.16
C ILE A 19 3.98 2.14 -3.16
N LEU A 20 2.86 2.11 -3.88
CA LEU A 20 2.05 0.90 -3.95
C LEU A 20 2.81 -0.25 -4.60
N THR A 21 3.57 0.03 -5.64
CA THR A 21 4.38 -0.99 -6.30
C THR A 21 5.45 -1.54 -5.36
N LEU A 22 6.06 -0.65 -4.57
CA LEU A 22 7.04 -1.09 -3.59
C LEU A 22 6.42 -2.03 -2.56
N TYR A 23 5.24 -1.68 -2.05
CA TYR A 23 4.56 -2.53 -1.08
C TYR A 23 4.16 -3.87 -1.69
N ALA A 24 3.85 -3.88 -2.97
CA ALA A 24 3.51 -5.13 -3.66
C ALA A 24 4.73 -6.02 -3.88
N ALA A 25 5.89 -5.41 -4.12
CA ALA A 25 7.11 -6.15 -4.46
C ALA A 25 7.93 -6.55 -3.24
N HIS A 26 7.78 -5.84 -2.12
CA HIS A 26 8.60 -6.08 -0.95
C HIS A 26 8.13 -7.35 -0.23
N PRO A 27 9.07 -8.15 0.31
CA PRO A 27 8.68 -9.32 1.11
C PRO A 27 7.82 -8.92 2.30
N THR A 28 6.82 -9.74 2.59
CA THR A 28 5.86 -9.48 3.64
C THR A 28 5.83 -10.64 4.62
N ASP A 29 5.26 -10.38 5.81
CA ASP A 29 5.01 -11.44 6.77
C ASP A 29 3.67 -12.12 6.46
N ARG A 30 3.20 -12.97 7.38
CA ARG A 30 1.96 -13.73 7.17
C ARG A 30 0.74 -12.84 6.99
N ALA A 31 0.76 -11.67 7.61
CA ALA A 31 -0.37 -10.74 7.53
C ALA A 31 -0.28 -9.82 6.32
N GLY A 32 0.74 -10.00 5.47
CA GLY A 32 0.96 -9.13 4.33
C GLY A 32 1.65 -7.83 4.70
N THR A 33 2.18 -7.73 5.91
CA THR A 33 2.80 -6.52 6.41
C THR A 33 4.23 -6.38 5.88
N VAL A 34 4.56 -5.18 5.43
CA VAL A 34 5.94 -4.84 5.08
C VAL A 34 6.60 -4.27 6.34
N SER A 35 7.56 -5.01 6.91
CA SER A 35 8.17 -4.68 8.20
C SER A 35 9.37 -3.75 8.03
N LYS A 36 9.14 -2.61 7.36
CA LYS A 36 10.15 -1.59 7.14
C LYS A 36 9.60 -0.24 7.52
N THR A 37 10.49 0.63 8.04
CA THR A 37 10.09 1.97 8.42
C THR A 37 9.93 2.86 7.18
N ALA A 38 9.25 3.99 7.39
CA ALA A 38 9.08 4.97 6.31
C ALA A 38 10.43 5.44 5.77
N ALA A 39 11.41 5.64 6.66
CA ALA A 39 12.72 6.10 6.22
C ALA A 39 13.42 5.06 5.34
N GLU A 40 13.33 3.79 5.71
CA GLU A 40 13.92 2.71 4.92
C GLU A 40 13.28 2.59 3.55
N LEU A 41 11.95 2.67 3.51
CA LEU A 41 11.23 2.55 2.24
C LEU A 41 11.43 3.78 1.35
N ALA A 42 11.50 4.97 1.96
CA ALA A 42 11.77 6.18 1.21
C ALA A 42 13.14 6.11 0.53
N GLU A 43 14.13 5.56 1.23
CA GLU A 43 15.46 5.42 0.68
C GLU A 43 15.46 4.53 -0.56
N VAL A 44 14.72 3.44 -0.53
CA VAL A 44 14.62 2.54 -1.67
C VAL A 44 14.09 3.28 -2.90
N LEU A 45 13.12 4.17 -2.69
CA LEU A 45 12.49 4.88 -3.79
C LEU A 45 13.19 6.19 -4.17
N GLY A 46 14.22 6.57 -3.41
CA GLY A 46 14.88 7.84 -3.67
C GLY A 46 14.02 9.05 -3.30
N MET A 47 13.08 8.88 -2.39
CA MET A 47 12.23 9.96 -1.90
C MET A 47 12.71 10.45 -0.56
N SER A 48 12.45 11.74 -0.25
CA SER A 48 12.68 12.21 1.10
C SER A 48 11.68 11.54 2.03
N PRO A 49 12.04 11.32 3.32
CA PRO A 49 11.08 10.75 4.26
C PRO A 49 9.81 11.57 4.40
N THR A 50 9.90 12.89 4.30
CA THR A 50 8.73 13.76 4.40
C THR A 50 7.76 13.53 3.25
N VAL A 51 8.29 13.48 2.02
CA VAL A 51 7.47 13.21 0.84
C VAL A 51 6.85 11.82 0.92
N PHE A 52 7.65 10.83 1.30
CA PHE A 52 7.15 9.46 1.43
C PHE A 52 6.01 9.39 2.44
N SER A 53 6.20 9.96 3.64
CA SER A 53 5.17 9.87 4.68
C SER A 53 3.88 10.58 4.29
N ARG A 54 4.00 11.73 3.63
CA ARG A 54 2.83 12.46 3.17
C ARG A 54 2.08 11.68 2.11
N THR A 55 2.80 11.14 1.15
CA THR A 55 2.19 10.37 0.06
C THR A 55 1.56 9.08 0.60
N ARG A 56 2.24 8.42 1.54
CA ARG A 56 1.69 7.21 2.16
C ARG A 56 0.40 7.52 2.90
N ARG A 57 0.34 8.65 3.60
CA ARG A 57 -0.89 9.05 4.28
C ARG A 57 -2.03 9.22 3.28
N GLN A 58 -1.75 9.83 2.14
CA GLN A 58 -2.75 9.98 1.10
C GLN A 58 -3.28 8.63 0.64
N LEU A 59 -2.41 7.64 0.52
CA LEU A 59 -2.81 6.30 0.12
C LEU A 59 -3.66 5.63 1.19
N VAL A 60 -3.34 5.84 2.46
CA VAL A 60 -4.15 5.30 3.56
C VAL A 60 -5.54 5.93 3.54
N GLU A 61 -5.60 7.25 3.37
CA GLU A 61 -6.87 7.95 3.34
C GLU A 61 -7.73 7.54 2.16
N ALA A 62 -7.09 7.22 1.04
CA ALA A 62 -7.81 6.76 -0.14
C ALA A 62 -8.13 5.27 -0.11
N GLY A 63 -7.68 4.54 0.92
CA GLY A 63 -8.03 3.14 1.07
C GLY A 63 -7.12 2.16 0.36
N TRP A 64 -5.99 2.61 -0.20
CA TRP A 64 -5.07 1.71 -0.89
C TRP A 64 -4.12 0.98 0.05
N LEU A 65 -3.79 1.60 1.18
CA LEU A 65 -2.97 1.01 2.22
C LEU A 65 -3.73 1.03 3.52
N GLU A 66 -3.41 0.08 4.41
CA GLU A 66 -4.00 0.08 5.73
C GLU A 66 -2.93 -0.21 6.76
N GLU A 67 -3.08 0.36 7.95
CA GLU A 67 -2.17 0.09 9.05
C GLU A 67 -2.38 -1.34 9.49
N SER A 68 -1.30 -2.09 9.54
CA SER A 68 -1.36 -3.51 9.88
C SER A 68 -0.88 -3.76 11.30
N GLU A 69 0.14 -3.01 11.73
CA GLU A 69 0.80 -3.30 12.98
C GLU A 69 1.44 -2.04 13.52
N ARG A 70 1.59 -1.96 14.84
CA ARG A 70 2.25 -0.83 15.48
C ARG A 70 3.16 -1.32 16.59
N LEU A 71 4.40 -0.82 16.61
CA LEU A 71 5.35 -1.07 17.68
C LEU A 71 5.83 0.29 18.20
N GLY A 72 5.33 0.71 19.36
CA GLY A 72 5.64 2.02 19.89
C GLY A 72 5.17 3.11 18.97
N HIS A 73 6.10 3.91 18.45
CA HIS A 73 5.79 4.98 17.52
C HIS A 73 5.82 4.54 16.06
N ILE A 74 6.26 3.32 15.78
CA ILE A 74 6.43 2.84 14.42
C ILE A 74 5.17 2.13 13.97
N ARG A 75 4.67 2.53 12.81
CA ARG A 75 3.49 1.94 12.19
C ARG A 75 3.90 1.22 10.92
N TYR A 76 3.45 -0.01 10.79
CA TYR A 76 3.71 -0.82 9.60
C TYR A 76 2.42 -0.98 8.82
N TYR A 77 2.55 -1.05 7.51
CA TYR A 77 1.41 -1.01 6.62
C TYR A 77 1.42 -2.18 5.65
N ARG A 78 0.28 -2.43 5.05
CA ARG A 78 0.13 -3.46 4.02
C ARG A 78 -0.84 -2.92 2.96
N LEU A 79 -0.83 -3.57 1.79
CA LEU A 79 -1.81 -3.27 0.76
C LEU A 79 -3.20 -3.67 1.27
N SER A 80 -4.18 -2.81 1.01
CA SER A 80 -5.56 -3.12 1.36
C SER A 80 -6.14 -4.09 0.33
N PRO A 81 -7.29 -4.72 0.64
CA PRO A 81 -7.97 -5.55 -0.37
C PRO A 81 -8.29 -4.80 -1.65
N LYS A 82 -8.57 -3.50 -1.55
CA LYS A 82 -8.79 -2.66 -2.72
C LYS A 82 -7.57 -2.68 -3.65
N ALA A 83 -6.37 -2.58 -3.07
CA ALA A 83 -5.15 -2.54 -3.85
C ALA A 83 -4.81 -3.89 -4.46
N THR A 84 -5.04 -4.97 -3.72
CA THR A 84 -4.71 -6.31 -4.18
C THR A 84 -5.74 -6.87 -5.15
N GLY A 85 -6.90 -6.24 -5.24
CA GLY A 85 -7.97 -6.75 -6.06
C GLY A 85 -8.81 -7.81 -5.38
N GLU A 86 -8.60 -8.03 -4.09
CA GLU A 86 -9.36 -9.02 -3.32
C GLU A 86 -10.67 -8.45 -2.80
N GLU A 87 -10.82 -7.16 -2.88
CA GLU A 87 -12.07 -6.51 -2.53
C GLU A 87 -13.10 -6.83 -3.59
N VAL A 88 -14.15 -7.43 -3.20
CA VAL A 88 -15.10 -7.92 -4.16
C VAL A 88 -16.44 -7.32 -3.93
N VAL A 89 -16.46 -7.61 -4.28
CA VAL A 89 -17.28 -7.73 -4.17
C VAL A 89 -18.31 -8.46 -4.01
N VAL A 90 -18.40 -8.75 -3.70
CA VAL A 90 -19.12 -9.41 -3.59
C VAL A 90 -20.25 -9.47 -3.60
N PRO A 91 -20.19 -9.65 -3.57
CA PRO A 91 -21.00 -9.86 -3.68
C PRO A 91 -21.95 -9.85 -3.91
N LEU A 92 -21.82 -9.84 -4.34
CA LEU A 92 -22.59 -9.85 -4.70
C LEU A 92 -23.54 -10.02 -4.46
N ARG A 93 -23.46 -9.99 -4.26
CA ARG A 93 -24.24 -10.11 -4.12
C ARG A 93 -25.12 -10.33 -3.84
N ARG A 94 -25.19 -10.52 -3.76
CA ARG A 94 -26.00 -10.82 -3.62
C ARG A 94 -26.85 -10.92 -3.64
N ALA A 95 -26.79 -11.02 -3.81
CA ALA A 95 -27.62 -11.16 -3.95
C ALA A 95 -28.23 -11.38 -3.88
N THR A 96 -28.34 -11.44 -3.97
CA THR A 96 -28.95 -11.68 -3.92
C THR A 96 -29.36 -11.77 -3.98
#